data_4ac145f6c4eb8444d668ae564b6d10a3
#
_entry.id   4ac145f6c4eb8444d668ae564b6d10a3
#
_cell.length_a   1.000
_cell.length_b   1.000
_cell.length_c   1.000
_cell.angle_alpha   90.00
_cell.angle_beta   90.00
_cell.angle_gamma   90.00
#
_symmetry.space_group_name_H-M   'P 1'
#
loop_
_entity.id
_entity.type
_entity.pdbx_description
1 polymer ?
#
loop_
_entity_poly.entity_id
_entity_poly.type
_entity_poly.pdbx_seq_one_letter_code
_entity_poly.pdbx_strand_id
1 'polypeptide(L)'
;MRLLSCVLLLAALPLVAQAPNPLPPDIHPVTLSRLPPVTAADLDEEGRRLLAARTDFTPAPGPTHITIYSPRERDLGIPSGATSPVGPRYFQLAVLITAREIDQQYEWSSHEPAGLRQGLEQSVIDVVKYDRDVAGLSDKDATPVRFGRALFREHRVSSELWQKMVNHFGRQHTVQIMAIMGDYFRVGFMLNAVDQQLPPGRKALLPPLKR
;
A
#
# COMPACT_ATOMS: atom_id res chain seq x y z
N MET A 1 -63.86 25.99 4.50
CA MET A 1 -62.81 25.00 4.15
C MET A 1 -61.49 25.48 4.80
N ARG A 2 -61.09 24.85 5.90
CA ARG A 2 -59.81 25.15 6.58
C ARG A 2 -58.81 24.04 6.23
N LEU A 3 -57.73 24.39 5.51
CA LEU A 3 -56.61 23.51 5.21
C LEU A 3 -55.72 23.36 6.44
N LEU A 4 -55.66 22.17 7.02
CA LEU A 4 -54.65 21.80 8.01
C LEU A 4 -53.35 21.49 7.30
N SER A 5 -52.33 22.30 7.52
CA SER A 5 -50.96 22.02 7.13
C SER A 5 -50.32 21.12 8.18
N CYS A 6 -50.08 19.86 7.85
CA CYS A 6 -49.24 18.96 8.64
C CYS A 6 -47.76 19.30 8.42
N VAL A 7 -47.10 19.84 9.46
CA VAL A 7 -45.63 19.99 9.48
C VAL A 7 -45.04 18.67 9.97
N LEU A 8 -44.37 17.94 9.11
CA LEU A 8 -43.55 16.79 9.51
C LEU A 8 -42.23 17.29 10.11
N LEU A 9 -42.10 17.17 11.43
CA LEU A 9 -40.81 17.30 12.10
C LEU A 9 -39.96 16.04 11.83
N LEU A 10 -38.97 16.14 10.96
CA LEU A 10 -37.89 15.12 10.86
C LEU A 10 -36.95 15.29 12.08
N ALA A 11 -37.07 14.38 13.04
CA ALA A 11 -36.11 14.27 14.13
C ALA A 11 -34.79 13.73 13.57
N ALA A 12 -33.75 14.56 13.54
CA ALA A 12 -32.38 14.13 13.23
C ALA A 12 -31.88 13.27 14.40
N LEU A 13 -31.71 11.97 14.16
CA LEU A 13 -31.03 11.08 15.10
C LEU A 13 -29.55 11.48 15.18
N PRO A 14 -28.97 11.60 16.38
CA PRO A 14 -27.56 11.88 16.52
C PRO A 14 -26.74 10.70 15.96
N LEU A 15 -25.83 10.99 15.05
CA LEU A 15 -24.85 10.06 14.54
C LEU A 15 -23.90 9.70 15.71
N VAL A 16 -24.14 8.57 16.37
CA VAL A 16 -23.23 8.05 17.39
C VAL A 16 -21.96 7.65 16.69
N ALA A 17 -20.89 8.44 16.83
CA ALA A 17 -19.57 8.06 16.38
C ALA A 17 -19.16 6.77 17.11
N GLN A 18 -18.99 5.68 16.36
CA GLN A 18 -18.53 4.41 16.91
C GLN A 18 -17.14 4.63 17.52
N ALA A 19 -16.97 4.32 18.81
CA ALA A 19 -15.65 4.37 19.44
C ALA A 19 -14.69 3.47 18.65
N PRO A 20 -13.41 3.90 18.42
CA PRO A 20 -12.45 3.08 17.72
C PRO A 20 -12.30 1.74 18.44
N ASN A 21 -12.27 0.63 17.69
CA ASN A 21 -12.00 -0.67 18.26
C ASN A 21 -10.67 -0.63 19.04
N PRO A 22 -10.62 -1.21 20.24
CA PRO A 22 -9.38 -1.27 20.99
C PRO A 22 -8.31 -2.03 20.18
N LEU A 23 -7.06 -1.57 20.27
CA LEU A 23 -5.94 -2.29 19.65
C LEU A 23 -5.81 -3.70 20.22
N PRO A 24 -5.39 -4.69 19.42
CA PRO A 24 -4.99 -5.98 19.94
C PRO A 24 -3.95 -5.85 21.07
N PRO A 25 -3.94 -6.76 22.08
CA PRO A 25 -3.13 -6.58 23.28
C PRO A 25 -1.61 -6.63 23.04
N ASP A 26 -1.17 -7.19 21.92
CA ASP A 26 0.22 -7.30 21.50
C ASP A 26 0.66 -6.16 20.54
N ILE A 27 -0.21 -5.17 20.29
CA ILE A 27 0.11 -4.03 19.45
C ILE A 27 0.56 -2.82 20.28
N HIS A 28 1.78 -2.34 20.01
CA HIS A 28 2.34 -1.18 20.70
C HIS A 28 1.63 0.12 20.27
N PRO A 29 1.18 0.99 21.21
CA PRO A 29 0.30 2.11 20.91
C PRO A 29 0.96 3.24 20.09
N VAL A 30 2.30 3.35 20.06
CA VAL A 30 3.01 4.37 19.28
C VAL A 30 3.25 3.92 17.85
N THR A 31 3.73 2.69 17.66
CA THR A 31 4.08 2.15 16.34
C THR A 31 2.91 1.47 15.64
N LEU A 32 1.83 1.19 16.36
CA LEU A 32 0.64 0.46 15.91
C LEU A 32 1.00 -0.89 15.27
N SER A 33 2.01 -1.57 15.82
CA SER A 33 2.49 -2.88 15.39
C SER A 33 3.04 -3.66 16.59
N ARG A 34 3.38 -4.93 16.38
CA ARG A 34 4.03 -5.78 17.38
C ARG A 34 5.44 -5.32 17.76
N LEU A 35 6.07 -4.49 16.93
CA LEU A 35 7.39 -3.93 17.23
C LEU A 35 7.25 -2.62 18.00
N PRO A 36 7.83 -2.52 19.21
CA PRO A 36 7.89 -1.26 19.95
C PRO A 36 8.82 -0.26 19.24
N PRO A 37 8.89 1.01 19.68
CA PRO A 37 9.96 1.91 19.26
C PRO A 37 11.33 1.31 19.51
N VAL A 38 12.18 1.28 18.47
CA VAL A 38 13.52 0.70 18.57
C VAL A 38 14.37 1.46 19.59
N THR A 39 15.15 0.75 20.39
CA THR A 39 16.15 1.29 21.30
C THR A 39 17.56 0.81 20.91
N ALA A 40 18.58 1.43 21.48
CA ALA A 40 19.96 0.99 21.25
C ALA A 40 20.21 -0.46 21.72
N ALA A 41 19.42 -0.95 22.67
CA ALA A 41 19.53 -2.32 23.18
C ALA A 41 19.04 -3.37 22.18
N ASP A 42 18.15 -2.99 21.25
CA ASP A 42 17.58 -3.88 20.25
C ASP A 42 18.52 -4.10 19.03
N LEU A 43 19.65 -3.38 18.98
CA LEU A 43 20.49 -3.30 17.78
C LEU A 43 21.92 -3.78 18.07
N ASP A 44 22.56 -4.33 17.04
CA ASP A 44 24.01 -4.57 17.02
C ASP A 44 24.79 -3.24 16.97
N GLU A 45 26.11 -3.29 17.00
CA GLU A 45 26.98 -2.11 17.04
C GLU A 45 26.76 -1.21 15.81
N GLU A 46 26.67 -1.79 14.62
CA GLU A 46 26.44 -1.03 13.40
C GLU A 46 25.03 -0.43 13.35
N GLY A 47 24.01 -1.18 13.77
CA GLY A 47 22.65 -0.69 13.90
C GLY A 47 22.53 0.50 14.84
N ARG A 48 23.22 0.46 15.99
CA ARG A 48 23.31 1.59 16.92
C ARG A 48 23.95 2.82 16.29
N ARG A 49 25.05 2.63 15.55
CA ARG A 49 25.71 3.72 14.82
C ARG A 49 24.77 4.34 13.76
N LEU A 50 24.08 3.52 12.99
CA LEU A 50 23.13 3.97 11.97
C LEU A 50 21.91 4.68 12.59
N LEU A 51 21.40 4.18 13.72
CA LEU A 51 20.32 4.84 14.46
C LEU A 51 20.77 6.20 14.99
N ALA A 52 21.95 6.30 15.61
CA ALA A 52 22.49 7.55 16.15
C ALA A 52 22.74 8.61 15.07
N ALA A 53 23.06 8.20 13.86
CA ALA A 53 23.24 9.11 12.72
C ALA A 53 21.90 9.69 12.18
N ARG A 54 20.75 9.17 12.63
CA ARG A 54 19.41 9.61 12.19
C ARG A 54 18.80 10.58 13.19
N THR A 55 19.14 11.84 13.04
CA THR A 55 18.64 12.93 13.92
C THR A 55 17.14 13.23 13.70
N ASP A 56 16.58 12.78 12.58
CA ASP A 56 15.20 13.01 12.17
C ASP A 56 14.25 11.83 12.46
N PHE A 57 14.78 10.76 13.08
CA PHE A 57 13.96 9.58 13.35
C PHE A 57 13.01 9.81 14.52
N THR A 58 11.72 9.75 14.22
CA THR A 58 10.66 9.71 15.23
C THR A 58 9.88 8.41 15.05
N PRO A 59 9.69 7.60 16.10
CA PRO A 59 8.87 6.41 16.02
C PRO A 59 7.43 6.75 15.56
N ALA A 60 7.00 6.12 14.48
CA ALA A 60 5.68 6.33 13.90
C ALA A 60 5.20 5.04 13.22
N PRO A 61 3.89 4.84 13.03
CA PRO A 61 3.38 3.70 12.29
C PRO A 61 3.91 3.66 10.85
N GLY A 62 4.18 2.44 10.36
CA GLY A 62 4.53 2.21 8.96
C GLY A 62 5.91 1.56 8.75
N PRO A 63 6.35 1.39 7.51
CA PRO A 63 7.52 0.57 7.21
C PRO A 63 8.84 1.12 7.79
N THR A 64 8.94 2.44 7.98
CA THR A 64 10.18 3.06 8.47
C THR A 64 10.59 2.56 9.85
N HIS A 65 9.64 2.39 10.80
CA HIS A 65 10.00 1.90 12.14
C HIS A 65 10.34 0.41 12.14
N ILE A 66 9.80 -0.37 11.18
CA ILE A 66 10.14 -1.79 11.03
C ILE A 66 11.57 -1.95 10.50
N THR A 67 11.89 -1.23 9.42
CA THR A 67 13.21 -1.32 8.77
C THR A 67 14.33 -0.73 9.61
N ILE A 68 14.04 0.07 10.64
CA ILE A 68 15.07 0.57 11.56
C ILE A 68 15.68 -0.53 12.43
N TYR A 69 14.94 -1.63 12.67
CA TYR A 69 15.50 -2.81 13.33
C TYR A 69 16.53 -3.57 12.47
N SER A 70 16.52 -3.37 11.15
CA SER A 70 17.53 -3.88 10.23
C SER A 70 17.92 -2.78 9.23
N PRO A 71 18.71 -1.80 9.66
CA PRO A 71 18.97 -0.60 8.84
C PRO A 71 19.69 -0.90 7.53
N ARG A 72 20.44 -2.01 7.45
CA ARG A 72 21.10 -2.47 6.22
C ARG A 72 20.13 -2.87 5.12
N GLU A 73 18.96 -3.40 5.50
CA GLU A 73 17.92 -3.86 4.55
C GLU A 73 17.14 -2.71 3.94
N ARG A 74 17.35 -1.49 4.41
CA ARG A 74 16.57 -0.33 3.98
C ARG A 74 17.01 0.23 2.64
N ASP A 75 18.28 0.09 2.30
CA ASP A 75 18.89 0.78 1.15
C ASP A 75 18.95 -0.13 -0.08
N LEU A 76 17.80 -0.46 -0.64
CA LEU A 76 17.71 -1.18 -1.91
C LEU A 76 17.87 -0.27 -3.13
N GLY A 77 18.06 1.04 -2.93
CA GLY A 77 18.26 1.99 -4.01
C GLY A 77 17.05 2.18 -4.94
N ILE A 78 15.85 1.75 -4.53
CA ILE A 78 14.64 1.93 -5.34
C ILE A 78 14.15 3.36 -5.18
N PRO A 79 14.05 4.13 -6.27
CA PRO A 79 13.57 5.51 -6.22
C PRO A 79 12.14 5.58 -5.66
N SER A 80 11.85 6.59 -4.83
CA SER A 80 10.50 6.87 -4.36
C SER A 80 9.56 7.23 -5.51
N GLY A 81 8.26 7.15 -5.29
CA GLY A 81 7.26 7.42 -6.32
C GLY A 81 7.44 8.75 -7.04
N ALA A 82 7.90 9.80 -6.34
CA ALA A 82 8.13 11.13 -6.92
C ALA A 82 9.33 11.17 -7.90
N THR A 83 10.33 10.32 -7.68
CA THR A 83 11.58 10.26 -8.47
C THR A 83 11.68 9.01 -9.34
N SER A 84 10.66 8.19 -9.35
CA SER A 84 10.66 6.94 -10.12
C SER A 84 10.73 7.22 -11.63
N PRO A 85 11.70 6.65 -12.36
CA PRO A 85 11.83 6.84 -13.81
C PRO A 85 10.63 6.31 -14.60
N VAL A 86 9.84 5.37 -14.05
CA VAL A 86 8.60 4.89 -14.70
C VAL A 86 7.46 5.90 -14.60
N GLY A 87 7.69 7.02 -13.91
CA GLY A 87 6.70 8.04 -13.61
C GLY A 87 5.80 7.68 -12.43
N PRO A 88 5.27 8.71 -11.76
CA PRO A 88 4.54 8.52 -10.50
C PRO A 88 3.27 7.66 -10.66
N ARG A 89 2.57 7.77 -11.79
CA ARG A 89 1.35 6.99 -12.07
C ARG A 89 1.60 5.48 -12.10
N TYR A 90 2.60 5.03 -12.83
CA TYR A 90 2.93 3.60 -12.95
C TYR A 90 3.66 3.06 -11.71
N PHE A 91 4.38 3.92 -10.98
CA PHE A 91 4.86 3.57 -9.66
C PHE A 91 3.69 3.19 -8.74
N GLN A 92 2.65 4.03 -8.64
CA GLN A 92 1.49 3.74 -7.81
C GLN A 92 0.73 2.49 -8.27
N LEU A 93 0.60 2.29 -9.58
CA LEU A 93 -0.04 1.09 -10.11
C LEU A 93 0.72 -0.17 -9.69
N ALA A 94 2.06 -0.19 -9.79
CA ALA A 94 2.88 -1.33 -9.36
C ALA A 94 2.72 -1.62 -7.86
N VAL A 95 2.71 -0.56 -7.02
CA VAL A 95 2.47 -0.69 -5.58
C VAL A 95 1.08 -1.27 -5.29
N LEU A 96 0.03 -0.73 -5.92
CA LEU A 96 -1.35 -1.20 -5.68
C LEU A 96 -1.55 -2.64 -6.15
N ILE A 97 -0.97 -3.04 -7.28
CA ILE A 97 -1.00 -4.44 -7.73
C ILE A 97 -0.39 -5.33 -6.63
N THR A 98 0.80 -5.00 -6.15
CA THR A 98 1.50 -5.77 -5.11
C THR A 98 0.69 -5.81 -3.83
N ALA A 99 0.22 -4.66 -3.34
CA ALA A 99 -0.58 -4.58 -2.11
C ALA A 99 -1.86 -5.43 -2.19
N ARG A 100 -2.51 -5.50 -3.37
CA ARG A 100 -3.68 -6.37 -3.59
C ARG A 100 -3.31 -7.85 -3.56
N GLU A 101 -2.24 -8.25 -4.23
CA GLU A 101 -1.86 -9.66 -4.34
C GLU A 101 -1.43 -10.28 -2.98
N ILE A 102 -0.93 -9.45 -2.05
CA ILE A 102 -0.55 -9.88 -0.70
C ILE A 102 -1.53 -9.42 0.40
N ASP A 103 -2.70 -8.90 0.02
CA ASP A 103 -3.74 -8.38 0.91
C ASP A 103 -3.23 -7.34 1.93
N GLN A 104 -2.31 -6.46 1.52
CA GLN A 104 -1.66 -5.50 2.41
C GLN A 104 -2.46 -4.19 2.53
N GLN A 105 -3.21 -4.06 3.62
CA GLN A 105 -4.12 -2.95 3.88
C GLN A 105 -3.40 -1.61 4.08
N TYR A 106 -2.25 -1.60 4.77
CA TYR A 106 -1.52 -0.37 5.09
C TYR A 106 -0.98 0.31 3.82
N GLU A 107 -0.31 -0.46 2.95
CA GLU A 107 0.21 0.03 1.68
C GLU A 107 -0.93 0.45 0.75
N TRP A 108 -1.97 -0.37 0.64
CA TRP A 108 -3.13 -0.01 -0.17
C TRP A 108 -3.73 1.34 0.24
N SER A 109 -4.04 1.51 1.54
CA SER A 109 -4.69 2.72 2.05
C SER A 109 -3.80 3.96 2.01
N SER A 110 -2.49 3.79 1.87
CA SER A 110 -1.53 4.86 1.65
C SER A 110 -1.45 5.26 0.18
N HIS A 111 -1.45 4.28 -0.72
CA HIS A 111 -1.12 4.45 -2.13
C HIS A 111 -2.33 4.67 -3.05
N GLU A 112 -3.54 4.22 -2.70
CA GLU A 112 -4.75 4.50 -3.49
C GLU A 112 -5.01 6.02 -3.63
N PRO A 113 -5.04 6.82 -2.54
CA PRO A 113 -5.22 8.26 -2.67
C PRO A 113 -4.05 8.96 -3.39
N ALA A 114 -2.84 8.44 -3.25
CA ALA A 114 -1.68 8.95 -3.97
C ALA A 114 -1.77 8.66 -5.47
N GLY A 115 -2.21 7.47 -5.85
CA GLY A 115 -2.44 7.08 -7.23
C GLY A 115 -3.44 7.99 -7.94
N LEU A 116 -4.57 8.26 -7.30
CA LEU A 116 -5.59 9.19 -7.82
C LEU A 116 -5.00 10.60 -8.06
N ARG A 117 -4.25 11.13 -7.10
CA ARG A 117 -3.59 12.43 -7.24
C ARG A 117 -2.53 12.46 -8.36
N GLN A 118 -1.96 11.32 -8.69
CA GLN A 118 -0.92 11.16 -9.71
C GLN A 118 -1.47 10.68 -11.07
N GLY A 119 -2.80 10.78 -11.25
CA GLY A 119 -3.46 10.51 -12.52
C GLY A 119 -3.73 9.03 -12.80
N LEU A 120 -3.73 8.17 -11.78
CA LEU A 120 -4.21 6.81 -11.94
C LEU A 120 -5.75 6.83 -11.85
N GLU A 121 -6.42 6.39 -12.89
CA GLU A 121 -7.86 6.43 -13.00
C GLU A 121 -8.55 5.46 -12.03
N GLN A 122 -9.69 5.87 -11.48
CA GLN A 122 -10.48 5.04 -10.57
C GLN A 122 -10.84 3.68 -11.18
N SER A 123 -11.11 3.62 -12.48
CA SER A 123 -11.43 2.38 -13.20
C SER A 123 -10.26 1.37 -13.17
N VAL A 124 -9.02 1.85 -13.28
CA VAL A 124 -7.81 1.00 -13.17
C VAL A 124 -7.64 0.51 -11.73
N ILE A 125 -7.79 1.42 -10.77
CA ILE A 125 -7.74 1.08 -9.33
C ILE A 125 -8.79 0.02 -8.99
N ASP A 126 -10.03 0.18 -9.46
CA ASP A 126 -11.13 -0.74 -9.20
C ASP A 126 -10.89 -2.14 -9.77
N VAL A 127 -10.27 -2.24 -10.96
CA VAL A 127 -9.88 -3.53 -11.54
C VAL A 127 -8.89 -4.25 -10.65
N VAL A 128 -7.89 -3.55 -10.11
CA VAL A 128 -6.92 -4.13 -9.17
C VAL A 128 -7.59 -4.44 -7.83
N LYS A 129 -8.32 -3.48 -7.26
CA LYS A 129 -8.95 -3.53 -5.94
C LYS A 129 -9.89 -4.72 -5.76
N TYR A 130 -10.73 -4.94 -6.76
CA TYR A 130 -11.79 -5.95 -6.73
C TYR A 130 -11.45 -7.20 -7.54
N ASP A 131 -10.21 -7.32 -7.98
CA ASP A 131 -9.71 -8.44 -8.81
C ASP A 131 -10.56 -8.70 -10.05
N ARG A 132 -10.98 -7.63 -10.72
CA ARG A 132 -11.83 -7.72 -11.92
C ARG A 132 -11.01 -8.06 -13.16
N ASP A 133 -11.72 -8.48 -14.22
CA ASP A 133 -11.11 -8.62 -15.54
C ASP A 133 -10.58 -7.27 -16.05
N VAL A 134 -9.46 -7.32 -16.76
CA VAL A 134 -8.77 -6.13 -17.28
C VAL A 134 -9.27 -5.68 -18.67
N ALA A 135 -10.26 -6.35 -19.24
CA ALA A 135 -10.75 -6.12 -20.62
C ALA A 135 -11.22 -4.68 -20.88
N GLY A 136 -11.65 -3.96 -19.83
CA GLY A 136 -12.06 -2.55 -19.94
C GLY A 136 -10.92 -1.53 -19.84
N LEU A 137 -9.67 -1.98 -19.62
CA LEU A 137 -8.52 -1.10 -19.50
C LEU A 137 -7.82 -0.91 -20.84
N SER A 138 -7.02 0.19 -20.96
CA SER A 138 -6.05 0.30 -22.05
C SER A 138 -5.06 -0.86 -21.98
N ASP A 139 -4.52 -1.30 -23.12
CA ASP A 139 -3.54 -2.41 -23.13
C ASP A 139 -2.29 -2.06 -22.30
N LYS A 140 -1.91 -0.78 -22.27
CA LYS A 140 -0.79 -0.27 -21.47
C LYS A 140 -1.04 -0.37 -19.96
N ASP A 141 -2.27 -0.25 -19.48
CA ASP A 141 -2.64 -0.40 -18.06
C ASP A 141 -2.95 -1.86 -17.72
N ALA A 142 -3.59 -2.58 -18.60
CA ALA A 142 -3.90 -4.00 -18.43
C ALA A 142 -2.63 -4.87 -18.31
N THR A 143 -1.59 -4.52 -19.08
CA THR A 143 -0.35 -5.31 -19.14
C THR A 143 0.36 -5.43 -17.80
N PRO A 144 0.66 -4.35 -17.03
CA PRO A 144 1.27 -4.48 -15.70
C PRO A 144 0.37 -5.18 -14.68
N VAL A 145 -0.96 -5.06 -14.80
CA VAL A 145 -1.90 -5.80 -13.92
C VAL A 145 -1.79 -7.31 -14.18
N ARG A 146 -1.85 -7.73 -15.45
CA ARG A 146 -1.65 -9.16 -15.82
C ARG A 146 -0.27 -9.65 -15.39
N PHE A 147 0.75 -8.82 -15.58
CA PHE A 147 2.14 -9.14 -15.24
C PHE A 147 2.30 -9.39 -13.74
N GLY A 148 1.78 -8.51 -12.88
CA GLY A 148 1.81 -8.70 -11.43
C GLY A 148 1.03 -9.94 -11.00
N ARG A 149 -0.19 -10.14 -11.52
CA ARG A 149 -0.98 -11.35 -11.25
C ARG A 149 -0.24 -12.63 -11.61
N ALA A 150 0.40 -12.68 -12.78
CA ALA A 150 1.20 -13.83 -13.19
C ALA A 150 2.38 -14.07 -12.24
N LEU A 151 3.12 -13.02 -11.84
CA LEU A 151 4.23 -13.14 -10.90
C LEU A 151 3.80 -13.66 -9.53
N PHE A 152 2.74 -13.10 -8.95
CA PHE A 152 2.33 -13.42 -7.58
C PHE A 152 1.52 -14.73 -7.47
N ARG A 153 0.77 -15.09 -8.52
CA ARG A 153 -0.15 -16.25 -8.48
C ARG A 153 0.43 -17.49 -9.16
N GLU A 154 1.16 -17.30 -10.27
CA GLU A 154 1.71 -18.37 -11.09
C GLU A 154 3.23 -18.53 -10.93
N HIS A 155 3.88 -17.55 -10.29
CA HIS A 155 5.35 -17.47 -10.09
C HIS A 155 6.13 -17.49 -11.41
N ARG A 156 5.50 -17.08 -12.50
CA ARG A 156 6.04 -17.14 -13.86
C ARG A 156 5.33 -16.11 -14.76
N VAL A 157 6.08 -15.62 -15.75
CA VAL A 157 5.57 -14.73 -16.79
C VAL A 157 5.80 -15.40 -18.16
N SER A 158 4.77 -15.42 -19.01
CA SER A 158 4.93 -15.92 -20.38
C SER A 158 5.80 -14.98 -21.22
N SER A 159 6.45 -15.53 -22.26
CA SER A 159 7.25 -14.73 -23.20
C SER A 159 6.42 -13.64 -23.89
N GLU A 160 5.15 -13.92 -24.18
CA GLU A 160 4.24 -12.95 -24.78
C GLU A 160 3.98 -11.77 -23.82
N LEU A 161 3.65 -12.05 -22.56
CA LEU A 161 3.38 -11.01 -21.57
C LEU A 161 4.64 -10.19 -21.24
N TRP A 162 5.80 -10.85 -21.17
CA TRP A 162 7.09 -10.17 -21.08
C TRP A 162 7.30 -9.20 -22.24
N GLN A 163 7.05 -9.66 -23.48
CA GLN A 163 7.25 -8.82 -24.67
C GLN A 163 6.27 -7.62 -24.66
N LYS A 164 5.04 -7.80 -24.21
CA LYS A 164 4.07 -6.67 -24.03
C LYS A 164 4.58 -5.65 -23.05
N MET A 165 5.12 -6.06 -21.89
CA MET A 165 5.75 -5.15 -20.93
C MET A 165 6.87 -4.34 -21.59
N VAL A 166 7.77 -5.03 -22.31
CA VAL A 166 8.90 -4.37 -23.00
C VAL A 166 8.42 -3.40 -24.09
N ASN A 167 7.37 -3.75 -24.82
CA ASN A 167 6.80 -2.89 -25.87
C ASN A 167 6.20 -1.61 -25.29
N HIS A 168 5.55 -1.66 -24.13
CA HIS A 168 4.90 -0.49 -23.50
C HIS A 168 5.88 0.38 -22.69
N PHE A 169 6.88 -0.25 -22.06
CA PHE A 169 7.74 0.42 -21.07
C PHE A 169 9.23 0.42 -21.43
N GLY A 170 9.64 -0.36 -22.39
CA GLY A 170 11.05 -0.64 -22.64
C GLY A 170 11.64 -1.59 -21.58
N ARG A 171 12.83 -2.15 -21.84
CA ARG A 171 13.47 -3.10 -20.91
C ARG A 171 13.78 -2.49 -19.55
N GLN A 172 14.33 -1.27 -19.56
CA GLN A 172 14.72 -0.58 -18.32
C GLN A 172 13.54 -0.36 -17.39
N HIS A 173 12.45 0.24 -17.89
CA HIS A 173 11.28 0.51 -17.05
C HIS A 173 10.51 -0.77 -16.67
N THR A 174 10.54 -1.81 -17.52
CA THR A 174 10.02 -3.12 -17.15
C THR A 174 10.75 -3.67 -15.92
N VAL A 175 12.09 -3.62 -15.90
CA VAL A 175 12.89 -4.04 -14.74
C VAL A 175 12.61 -3.16 -13.52
N GLN A 176 12.44 -1.86 -13.70
CA GLN A 176 12.09 -0.96 -12.59
C GLN A 176 10.70 -1.25 -12.00
N ILE A 177 9.70 -1.54 -12.84
CA ILE A 177 8.37 -1.98 -12.36
C ILE A 177 8.48 -3.26 -11.53
N MET A 178 9.27 -4.24 -12.00
CA MET A 178 9.54 -5.47 -11.24
C MET A 178 10.22 -5.17 -9.89
N ALA A 179 11.21 -4.28 -9.88
CA ALA A 179 11.91 -3.88 -8.65
C ALA A 179 10.96 -3.22 -7.66
N ILE A 180 10.07 -2.32 -8.12
CA ILE A 180 9.03 -1.70 -7.28
C ILE A 180 8.11 -2.77 -6.68
N MET A 181 7.62 -3.70 -7.50
CA MET A 181 6.78 -4.80 -7.01
C MET A 181 7.50 -5.66 -5.97
N GLY A 182 8.79 -5.99 -6.20
CA GLY A 182 9.60 -6.78 -5.27
C GLY A 182 9.85 -6.06 -3.95
N ASP A 183 10.13 -4.75 -3.98
CA ASP A 183 10.35 -3.97 -2.75
C ASP A 183 9.06 -3.84 -1.93
N TYR A 184 7.94 -3.54 -2.57
CA TYR A 184 6.65 -3.46 -1.87
C TYR A 184 6.13 -4.84 -1.42
N PHE A 185 6.52 -5.93 -2.09
CA PHE A 185 6.31 -7.28 -1.57
C PHE A 185 7.08 -7.48 -0.26
N ARG A 186 8.38 -7.18 -0.23
CA ARG A 186 9.22 -7.26 0.97
C ARG A 186 8.67 -6.42 2.12
N VAL A 187 8.36 -5.15 1.84
CA VAL A 187 7.81 -4.22 2.84
C VAL A 187 6.45 -4.71 3.35
N GLY A 188 5.54 -5.08 2.45
CA GLY A 188 4.21 -5.57 2.81
C GLY A 188 4.25 -6.89 3.58
N PHE A 189 5.19 -7.78 3.26
CA PHE A 189 5.44 -9.00 4.03
C PHE A 189 5.80 -8.69 5.50
N MET A 190 6.69 -7.72 5.71
CA MET A 190 7.08 -7.29 7.05
C MET A 190 5.90 -6.63 7.80
N LEU A 191 5.14 -5.77 7.12
CA LEU A 191 3.95 -5.14 7.69
C LEU A 191 2.90 -6.17 8.13
N ASN A 192 2.67 -7.21 7.32
CA ASN A 192 1.77 -8.31 7.67
C ASN A 192 2.30 -9.12 8.87
N ALA A 193 3.61 -9.41 8.90
CA ALA A 193 4.22 -10.20 9.98
C ALA A 193 4.10 -9.53 11.36
N VAL A 194 4.18 -8.19 11.40
CA VAL A 194 4.06 -7.43 12.65
C VAL A 194 2.64 -6.93 12.92
N ASP A 195 1.68 -7.34 12.12
CA ASP A 195 0.27 -6.91 12.19
C ASP A 195 0.12 -5.38 12.26
N GLN A 196 0.70 -4.70 11.25
CA GLN A 196 0.69 -3.24 11.21
C GLN A 196 -0.73 -2.70 11.06
N GLN A 197 -1.19 -1.98 12.08
CA GLN A 197 -2.49 -1.33 12.09
C GLN A 197 -2.45 0.02 11.40
N LEU A 198 -3.60 0.44 10.83
CA LEU A 198 -3.74 1.79 10.26
C LEU A 198 -3.72 2.85 11.37
N PRO A 199 -3.11 4.02 11.12
CA PRO A 199 -3.19 5.15 12.02
C PRO A 199 -4.65 5.59 12.27
N PRO A 200 -4.97 6.14 13.44
CA PRO A 200 -6.29 6.70 13.72
C PRO A 200 -6.75 7.67 12.63
N GLY A 201 -8.00 7.53 12.20
CA GLY A 201 -8.60 8.34 11.14
C GLY A 201 -8.27 7.91 9.71
N ARG A 202 -7.32 7.01 9.49
CA ARG A 202 -7.07 6.43 8.15
C ARG A 202 -8.10 5.32 7.87
N LYS A 203 -8.81 5.45 6.77
CA LYS A 203 -9.80 4.44 6.34
C LYS A 203 -9.12 3.21 5.76
N ALA A 204 -9.64 2.04 6.09
CA ALA A 204 -9.32 0.79 5.41
C ALA A 204 -9.98 0.79 4.02
N LEU A 205 -9.16 0.88 2.97
CA LEU A 205 -9.64 1.04 1.60
C LEU A 205 -9.62 -0.27 0.80
N LEU A 206 -8.87 -1.29 1.26
CA LEU A 206 -8.76 -2.57 0.59
C LEU A 206 -9.80 -3.55 1.16
N PRO A 207 -10.86 -3.89 0.42
CA PRO A 207 -11.82 -4.88 0.88
C PRO A 207 -11.21 -6.29 0.81
N PRO A 208 -11.63 -7.22 1.71
CA PRO A 208 -11.24 -8.62 1.59
C PRO A 208 -11.80 -9.20 0.29
N LEU A 209 -11.01 -10.04 -0.39
CA LEU A 209 -11.52 -10.85 -1.48
C LEU A 209 -12.28 -12.06 -0.91
N LYS A 210 -13.46 -12.33 -1.46
CA LYS A 210 -14.12 -13.62 -1.22
C LYS A 210 -13.34 -14.65 -2.08
N ARG A 211 -12.45 -15.37 -1.43
CA ARG A 211 -11.77 -16.53 -2.01
C ARG A 211 -12.63 -17.76 -1.81
#